data_f95c8807defd729e89c360f6f799aa20
#
_entry.id   f95c8807defd729e89c360f6f799aa20
#
_cell.length_a   1.000
_cell.length_b   1.000
_cell.length_c   1.000
_cell.angle_alpha   90.00
_cell.angle_beta   90.00
_cell.angle_gamma   90.00
#
_symmetry.space_group_name_H-M   'P 1'
#
loop_
_entity.id
_entity.type
_entity.pdbx_description
1 polymer ?
#
loop_
_entity_poly.entity_id
_entity_poly.type
_entity_poly.pdbx_seq_one_letter_code
_entity_poly.pdbx_strand_id
1 'polypeptide(L)'
;DVYKRQYMLIHSNFLKKGKTSAAPAAAGVKSQSTEDIIINLRDEVCRTMESATKIYDRTLIAVFKENRKVLRDMVKESNDLFYQSRERKYTLLPTLKKLQSSDVNTAHYYVQVVDYLNEMTKALMHITRPAFEHIDNNHEGLSKEQAKDLMSINDDVESIYRHINQMLRDGDFSEIEMVLTLRDQLFESIAEAIKSELSRINEARSNTKASMLYLTILTETKNMVLQSRNLLKSQQYFLKHRTGPQKWIK
;
A
#
# COMPACT_ATOMS: atom_id res chain seq x y z
N ASP A 1 -22.46 10.25 -14.55
CA ASP A 1 -22.20 11.65 -14.96
C ASP A 1 -21.71 12.55 -13.81
N VAL A 2 -21.85 12.15 -12.58
CA VAL A 2 -21.32 12.87 -11.41
C VAL A 2 -19.79 12.81 -11.35
N TYR A 3 -19.19 11.71 -11.77
CA TYR A 3 -17.72 11.52 -11.80
C TYR A 3 -17.00 12.39 -12.83
N LYS A 4 -17.62 12.66 -13.98
CA LYS A 4 -17.05 13.56 -15.02
C LYS A 4 -17.00 15.02 -14.57
N ARG A 5 -17.99 15.49 -13.80
CA ARG A 5 -18.02 16.86 -13.27
C ARG A 5 -16.96 17.08 -12.18
N GLN A 6 -16.72 16.09 -11.33
CA GLN A 6 -15.71 16.16 -10.26
C GLN A 6 -14.29 16.15 -10.84
N TYR A 7 -14.05 15.39 -11.93
CA TYR A 7 -12.78 15.37 -12.66
C TYR A 7 -12.46 16.72 -13.34
N MET A 8 -13.44 17.39 -13.92
CA MET A 8 -13.26 18.71 -14.52
C MET A 8 -13.01 19.84 -13.51
N LEU A 9 -13.59 19.77 -12.31
CA LEU A 9 -13.38 20.76 -11.26
C LEU A 9 -11.98 20.69 -10.64
N ILE A 10 -11.41 19.50 -10.47
CA ILE A 10 -10.05 19.32 -9.98
C ILE A 10 -9.03 19.79 -11.02
N HIS A 11 -9.23 19.48 -12.30
CA HIS A 11 -8.35 19.91 -13.39
C HIS A 11 -8.42 21.42 -13.66
N SER A 12 -9.59 22.06 -13.52
CA SER A 12 -9.75 23.50 -13.76
C SER A 12 -9.12 24.36 -12.67
N ASN A 13 -9.05 23.89 -11.42
CA ASN A 13 -8.37 24.61 -10.33
C ASN A 13 -6.84 24.51 -10.40
N PHE A 14 -6.31 23.46 -11.03
CA PHE A 14 -4.86 23.31 -11.27
C PHE A 14 -4.39 24.24 -12.41
N LEU A 15 -5.23 24.47 -13.43
CA LEU A 15 -4.91 25.33 -14.58
C LEU A 15 -5.08 26.83 -14.31
N LYS A 16 -5.79 27.25 -13.26
CA LYS A 16 -6.00 28.67 -12.93
C LYS A 16 -4.90 29.32 -12.08
N LYS A 17 -3.89 28.57 -11.61
CA LYS A 17 -2.77 29.11 -10.82
C LYS A 17 -1.49 29.41 -11.62
N GLY A 18 -1.56 29.43 -12.95
CA GLY A 18 -0.40 29.62 -13.81
C GLY A 18 -0.56 30.70 -14.87
N LYS A 19 -0.94 31.92 -14.52
CA LYS A 19 -0.76 33.10 -15.41
C LYS A 19 -0.27 34.29 -14.61
N THR A 20 1.05 34.44 -14.51
CA THR A 20 1.85 35.65 -14.65
C THR A 20 3.29 35.34 -14.21
N SER A 21 4.18 35.23 -15.14
CA SER A 21 5.46 35.96 -15.27
C SER A 21 6.36 35.27 -16.28
N ALA A 22 7.14 36.08 -16.96
CA ALA A 22 8.01 35.76 -18.08
C ALA A 22 8.90 34.53 -17.83
N ALA A 23 9.12 33.75 -18.90
CA ALA A 23 10.02 32.63 -18.94
C ALA A 23 11.44 33.05 -18.50
N PRO A 24 12.04 32.42 -17.47
CA PRO A 24 13.49 32.36 -17.40
C PRO A 24 13.95 31.22 -18.34
N ALA A 25 15.04 31.49 -19.03
CA ALA A 25 15.74 30.60 -19.94
C ALA A 25 15.90 29.20 -19.35
N ALA A 26 15.83 28.19 -20.23
CA ALA A 26 16.00 26.77 -19.97
C ALA A 26 17.22 26.50 -19.08
N ALA A 27 17.01 26.46 -17.78
CA ALA A 27 17.92 25.80 -16.85
C ALA A 27 17.76 24.30 -17.12
N GLY A 28 18.85 23.65 -17.58
CA GLY A 28 18.86 22.27 -18.02
C GLY A 28 18.19 21.35 -17.00
N VAL A 29 17.11 20.69 -17.42
CA VAL A 29 16.55 19.56 -16.71
C VAL A 29 17.66 18.53 -16.65
N LYS A 30 18.35 18.41 -15.50
CA LYS A 30 19.34 17.35 -15.26
C LYS A 30 18.63 16.04 -15.54
N SER A 31 19.06 15.33 -16.56
CA SER A 31 18.55 14.01 -16.90
C SER A 31 18.73 13.12 -15.65
N GLN A 32 17.62 12.74 -15.03
CA GLN A 32 17.57 11.88 -13.86
C GLN A 32 18.30 10.58 -14.21
N SER A 33 19.30 10.17 -13.46
CA SER A 33 20.05 8.94 -13.70
C SER A 33 19.17 7.71 -13.39
N THR A 34 19.55 6.53 -13.90
CA THR A 34 18.89 5.27 -13.54
C THR A 34 18.96 5.03 -12.03
N GLU A 35 20.07 5.39 -11.40
CA GLU A 35 20.25 5.29 -9.96
C GLU A 35 19.28 6.19 -9.18
N ASP A 36 19.10 7.44 -9.59
CA ASP A 36 18.13 8.36 -8.99
C ASP A 36 16.70 7.83 -9.09
N ILE A 37 16.34 7.20 -10.22
CA ILE A 37 15.02 6.59 -10.41
C ILE A 37 14.78 5.47 -9.41
N ILE A 38 15.77 4.60 -9.21
CA ILE A 38 15.68 3.46 -8.28
C ILE A 38 15.64 3.92 -6.83
N ILE A 39 16.46 4.91 -6.44
CA ILE A 39 16.47 5.48 -5.10
C ILE A 39 15.10 6.11 -4.79
N ASN A 40 14.57 6.92 -5.71
CA ASN A 40 13.27 7.56 -5.55
C ASN A 40 12.13 6.52 -5.42
N LEU A 41 12.21 5.42 -6.19
CA LEU A 41 11.24 4.33 -6.08
C LEU A 41 11.31 3.65 -4.71
N ARG A 42 12.51 3.34 -4.20
CA ARG A 42 12.71 2.76 -2.87
C ARG A 42 12.12 3.65 -1.77
N ASP A 43 12.43 4.94 -1.81
CA ASP A 43 11.97 5.90 -0.81
C ASP A 43 10.44 6.06 -0.86
N GLU A 44 9.85 5.93 -2.04
CA GLU A 44 8.40 5.91 -2.21
C GLU A 44 7.77 4.64 -1.64
N VAL A 45 8.38 3.47 -1.88
CA VAL A 45 7.92 2.21 -1.26
C VAL A 45 7.86 2.35 0.25
N CYS A 46 8.95 2.83 0.88
CA CYS A 46 9.00 3.02 2.33
C CYS A 46 7.90 3.96 2.83
N ARG A 47 7.74 5.13 2.21
CA ARG A 47 6.69 6.11 2.60
C ARG A 47 5.28 5.56 2.42
N THR A 48 5.05 4.85 1.31
CA THR A 48 3.72 4.28 1.03
C THR A 48 3.37 3.18 2.03
N MET A 49 4.32 2.30 2.36
CA MET A 49 4.11 1.26 3.37
C MET A 49 3.86 1.84 4.76
N GLU A 50 4.61 2.85 5.18
CA GLU A 50 4.39 3.55 6.45
C GLU A 50 3.00 4.21 6.53
N SER A 51 2.59 4.85 5.43
CA SER A 51 1.26 5.46 5.35
C SER A 51 0.17 4.39 5.38
N ALA A 52 0.34 3.29 4.64
CA ALA A 52 -0.60 2.18 4.61
C ALA A 52 -0.76 1.53 6.00
N THR A 53 0.33 1.29 6.72
CA THR A 53 0.30 0.75 8.08
C THR A 53 -0.50 1.64 9.02
N LYS A 54 -0.25 2.96 9.00
CA LYS A 54 -0.97 3.92 9.83
C LYS A 54 -2.47 3.99 9.51
N ILE A 55 -2.83 3.99 8.21
CA ILE A 55 -4.22 4.02 7.78
C ILE A 55 -4.93 2.72 8.20
N TYR A 56 -4.26 1.56 8.03
CA TYR A 56 -4.79 0.27 8.40
C TYR A 56 -5.08 0.19 9.91
N ASP A 57 -4.09 0.46 10.75
CA ASP A 57 -4.22 0.47 12.21
C ASP A 57 -5.35 1.42 12.69
N ARG A 58 -5.33 2.68 12.21
CA ARG A 58 -6.36 3.66 12.57
C ARG A 58 -7.76 3.25 12.11
N THR A 59 -7.85 2.55 10.98
CA THR A 59 -9.14 2.04 10.47
C THR A 59 -9.70 0.98 11.41
N LEU A 60 -8.88 -0.01 11.83
CA LEU A 60 -9.34 -1.06 12.75
C LEU A 60 -9.76 -0.48 14.10
N ILE A 61 -8.92 0.39 14.69
CA ILE A 61 -9.26 1.08 15.95
C ILE A 61 -10.56 1.89 15.82
N ALA A 62 -10.75 2.56 14.68
CA ALA A 62 -11.94 3.38 14.47
C ALA A 62 -13.21 2.53 14.26
N VAL A 63 -13.10 1.34 13.65
CA VAL A 63 -14.19 0.36 13.58
C VAL A 63 -14.59 -0.10 14.98
N PHE A 64 -13.64 -0.50 15.82
CA PHE A 64 -13.93 -0.96 17.19
C PHE A 64 -14.54 0.12 18.09
N LYS A 65 -14.18 1.40 17.83
CA LYS A 65 -14.73 2.56 18.55
C LYS A 65 -15.95 3.18 17.87
N GLU A 66 -16.40 2.61 16.77
CA GLU A 66 -17.48 3.11 15.92
C GLU A 66 -17.31 4.60 15.56
N ASN A 67 -16.03 5.01 15.37
CA ASN A 67 -15.67 6.40 15.12
C ASN A 67 -15.82 6.77 13.64
N ARG A 68 -17.05 7.15 13.26
CA ARG A 68 -17.41 7.54 11.89
C ARG A 68 -16.53 8.64 11.30
N LYS A 69 -16.14 9.64 12.11
CA LYS A 69 -15.30 10.75 11.63
C LYS A 69 -13.92 10.27 11.21
N VAL A 70 -13.25 9.49 12.06
CA VAL A 70 -11.94 8.92 11.75
C VAL A 70 -12.01 8.00 10.53
N LEU A 71 -13.04 7.14 10.43
CA LEU A 71 -13.22 6.28 9.27
C LEU A 71 -13.37 7.06 7.96
N ARG A 72 -14.09 8.17 7.96
CA ARG A 72 -14.21 9.06 6.79
C ARG A 72 -12.86 9.63 6.38
N ASP A 73 -12.04 10.05 7.35
CA ASP A 73 -10.69 10.55 7.08
C ASP A 73 -9.81 9.44 6.51
N MET A 74 -9.91 8.20 7.04
CA MET A 74 -9.16 7.04 6.52
C MET A 74 -9.56 6.67 5.10
N VAL A 75 -10.84 6.75 4.75
CA VAL A 75 -11.30 6.58 3.36
C VAL A 75 -10.66 7.61 2.43
N LYS A 76 -10.58 8.87 2.85
CA LYS A 76 -9.94 9.92 2.05
C LYS A 76 -8.44 9.65 1.89
N GLU A 77 -7.73 9.40 2.98
CA GLU A 77 -6.28 9.15 2.97
C GLU A 77 -5.94 7.91 2.12
N SER A 78 -6.69 6.82 2.23
CA SER A 78 -6.48 5.61 1.43
C SER A 78 -6.78 5.81 -0.05
N ASN A 79 -7.83 6.56 -0.39
CA ASN A 79 -8.12 6.93 -1.78
C ASN A 79 -6.98 7.77 -2.38
N ASP A 80 -6.49 8.79 -1.66
CA ASP A 80 -5.40 9.64 -2.12
C ASP A 80 -4.14 8.81 -2.37
N LEU A 81 -3.81 7.88 -1.46
CA LEU A 81 -2.66 6.98 -1.60
C LEU A 81 -2.80 6.05 -2.82
N PHE A 82 -3.99 5.48 -3.03
CA PHE A 82 -4.29 4.63 -4.19
C PHE A 82 -4.20 5.42 -5.51
N TYR A 83 -4.77 6.62 -5.59
CA TYR A 83 -4.72 7.42 -6.81
C TYR A 83 -3.30 7.85 -7.16
N GLN A 84 -2.46 8.19 -6.19
CA GLN A 84 -1.04 8.48 -6.41
C GLN A 84 -0.30 7.26 -6.99
N SER A 85 -0.50 6.08 -6.41
CA SER A 85 0.10 4.83 -6.88
C SER A 85 -0.38 4.47 -8.29
N ARG A 86 -1.68 4.63 -8.56
CA ARG A 86 -2.30 4.39 -9.86
C ARG A 86 -1.80 5.35 -10.95
N GLU A 87 -1.65 6.63 -10.64
CA GLU A 87 -1.11 7.63 -11.58
C GLU A 87 0.31 7.25 -12.00
N ARG A 88 1.16 6.82 -11.07
CA ARG A 88 2.50 6.30 -11.38
C ARG A 88 2.43 5.12 -12.37
N LYS A 89 1.51 4.20 -12.19
CA LYS A 89 1.32 3.08 -13.11
C LYS A 89 0.98 3.54 -14.53
N TYR A 90 0.19 4.59 -14.69
CA TYR A 90 -0.14 5.13 -16.01
C TYR A 90 0.98 5.96 -16.63
N THR A 91 1.89 6.50 -15.85
CA THR A 91 3.01 7.34 -16.32
C THR A 91 4.33 6.55 -16.45
N LEU A 92 4.27 5.23 -16.47
CA LEU A 92 5.44 4.33 -16.52
C LEU A 92 6.30 4.47 -17.79
N LEU A 93 5.70 4.67 -18.96
CA LEU A 93 6.39 4.54 -20.26
C LEU A 93 7.66 5.38 -20.41
N PRO A 94 7.69 6.67 -20.04
CA PRO A 94 8.92 7.48 -20.15
C PRO A 94 10.05 6.92 -19.26
N THR A 95 9.71 6.45 -18.05
CA THR A 95 10.67 5.86 -17.11
C THR A 95 11.20 4.54 -17.62
N LEU A 96 10.33 3.66 -18.16
CA LEU A 96 10.73 2.37 -18.72
C LEU A 96 11.68 2.54 -19.92
N LYS A 97 11.45 3.50 -20.81
CA LYS A 97 12.36 3.78 -21.92
C LYS A 97 13.77 4.13 -21.46
N LYS A 98 13.90 4.90 -20.38
CA LYS A 98 15.20 5.21 -19.77
C LYS A 98 15.86 3.98 -19.15
N LEU A 99 15.11 3.18 -18.41
CA LEU A 99 15.60 1.98 -17.73
C LEU A 99 16.01 0.89 -18.73
N GLN A 100 15.23 0.68 -19.80
CA GLN A 100 15.56 -0.31 -20.84
C GLN A 100 16.85 -0.01 -21.59
N SER A 101 17.23 1.25 -21.71
CA SER A 101 18.50 1.63 -22.35
C SER A 101 19.72 1.21 -21.51
N SER A 102 19.54 0.97 -20.21
CA SER A 102 20.58 0.47 -19.31
C SER A 102 20.52 -1.05 -19.12
N ASP A 103 19.32 -1.59 -18.86
CA ASP A 103 19.10 -3.03 -18.66
C ASP A 103 17.60 -3.37 -18.66
N VAL A 104 17.20 -4.38 -19.47
CA VAL A 104 15.81 -4.83 -19.59
C VAL A 104 15.28 -5.41 -18.27
N ASN A 105 16.12 -6.08 -17.49
CA ASN A 105 15.71 -6.66 -16.21
C ASN A 105 15.41 -5.56 -15.19
N THR A 106 16.16 -4.47 -15.19
CA THR A 106 15.88 -3.30 -14.33
C THR A 106 14.51 -2.72 -14.62
N ALA A 107 14.13 -2.59 -15.88
CA ALA A 107 12.79 -2.16 -16.27
C ALA A 107 11.70 -3.13 -15.81
N HIS A 108 11.94 -4.43 -15.94
CA HIS A 108 11.01 -5.47 -15.48
C HIS A 108 10.76 -5.40 -13.97
N TYR A 109 11.80 -5.35 -13.16
CA TYR A 109 11.67 -5.25 -11.70
C TYR A 109 11.04 -3.93 -11.26
N TYR A 110 11.31 -2.83 -11.98
CA TYR A 110 10.63 -1.55 -11.73
C TYR A 110 9.11 -1.68 -11.88
N VAL A 111 8.63 -2.33 -12.94
CA VAL A 111 7.20 -2.59 -13.15
C VAL A 111 6.61 -3.39 -11.98
N GLN A 112 7.29 -4.46 -11.54
CA GLN A 112 6.81 -5.29 -10.43
C GLN A 112 6.63 -4.49 -9.14
N VAL A 113 7.55 -3.57 -8.83
CA VAL A 113 7.45 -2.72 -7.63
C VAL A 113 6.26 -1.75 -7.74
N VAL A 114 6.07 -1.13 -8.90
CA VAL A 114 4.93 -0.22 -9.13
C VAL A 114 3.60 -0.97 -9.06
N ASP A 115 3.52 -2.18 -9.63
CA ASP A 115 2.34 -3.03 -9.52
C ASP A 115 2.05 -3.43 -8.06
N TYR A 116 3.10 -3.77 -7.29
CA TYR A 116 2.95 -4.06 -5.87
C TYR A 116 2.33 -2.89 -5.10
N LEU A 117 2.86 -1.67 -5.28
CA LEU A 117 2.33 -0.48 -4.62
C LEU A 117 0.87 -0.23 -4.97
N ASN A 118 0.51 -0.42 -6.25
CA ASN A 118 -0.86 -0.25 -6.70
C ASN A 118 -1.82 -1.27 -6.08
N GLU A 119 -1.46 -2.56 -6.04
CA GLU A 119 -2.31 -3.60 -5.46
C GLU A 119 -2.41 -3.48 -3.93
N MET A 120 -1.33 -3.13 -3.24
CA MET A 120 -1.33 -2.88 -1.79
C MET A 120 -2.26 -1.72 -1.42
N THR A 121 -2.14 -0.59 -2.12
CA THR A 121 -2.98 0.59 -1.84
C THR A 121 -4.43 0.39 -2.23
N LYS A 122 -4.70 -0.41 -3.26
CA LYS A 122 -6.05 -0.84 -3.65
C LYS A 122 -6.70 -1.71 -2.59
N ALA A 123 -5.98 -2.71 -2.07
CA ALA A 123 -6.46 -3.56 -0.98
C ALA A 123 -6.80 -2.72 0.27
N LEU A 124 -5.95 -1.75 0.63
CA LEU A 124 -6.22 -0.82 1.72
C LEU A 124 -7.51 -0.01 1.51
N MET A 125 -7.76 0.48 0.29
CA MET A 125 -9.00 1.18 -0.06
C MET A 125 -10.22 0.25 0.08
N HIS A 126 -10.08 -1.03 -0.26
CA HIS A 126 -11.13 -2.03 -0.11
C HIS A 126 -11.37 -2.45 1.34
N ILE A 127 -10.49 -2.08 2.27
CA ILE A 127 -10.71 -2.19 3.72
C ILE A 127 -11.41 -0.95 4.27
N THR A 128 -10.88 0.22 3.98
CA THR A 128 -11.32 1.47 4.60
C THR A 128 -12.75 1.86 4.20
N ARG A 129 -13.12 1.67 2.94
CA ARG A 129 -14.45 2.02 2.43
C ARG A 129 -15.58 1.16 3.05
N PRO A 130 -15.53 -0.19 3.00
CA PRO A 130 -16.53 -1.01 3.66
C PRO A 130 -16.58 -0.79 5.17
N ALA A 131 -15.45 -0.54 5.82
CA ALA A 131 -15.39 -0.21 7.24
C ALA A 131 -16.18 1.07 7.56
N PHE A 132 -15.99 2.13 6.76
CA PHE A 132 -16.76 3.37 6.91
C PHE A 132 -18.25 3.14 6.63
N GLU A 133 -18.59 2.48 5.51
CA GLU A 133 -19.99 2.22 5.13
C GLU A 133 -20.73 1.39 6.18
N HIS A 134 -20.04 0.43 6.82
CA HIS A 134 -20.63 -0.39 7.88
C HIS A 134 -21.06 0.45 9.08
N ILE A 135 -20.19 1.33 9.56
CA ILE A 135 -20.48 2.20 10.71
C ILE A 135 -21.43 3.34 10.32
N ASP A 136 -21.32 3.89 9.11
CA ASP A 136 -22.20 4.96 8.62
C ASP A 136 -23.65 4.49 8.47
N ASN A 137 -23.86 3.23 8.11
CA ASN A 137 -25.17 2.59 8.03
C ASN A 137 -25.69 2.04 9.37
N ASN A 138 -25.01 2.30 10.49
CA ASN A 138 -25.34 1.84 11.84
C ASN A 138 -25.53 0.31 11.92
N HIS A 139 -24.71 -0.46 11.21
CA HIS A 139 -24.68 -1.91 11.37
C HIS A 139 -24.05 -2.27 12.72
N GLU A 140 -24.43 -3.44 13.25
CA GLU A 140 -23.89 -3.96 14.51
C GLU A 140 -22.37 -4.12 14.40
N GLY A 141 -21.63 -3.70 15.46
CA GLY A 141 -20.17 -3.74 15.52
C GLY A 141 -19.61 -5.17 15.49
N LEU A 142 -18.31 -5.27 15.30
CA LEU A 142 -17.59 -6.55 15.35
C LEU A 142 -17.63 -7.15 16.76
N SER A 143 -17.68 -8.48 16.87
CA SER A 143 -17.59 -9.17 18.15
C SER A 143 -16.20 -8.97 18.79
N LYS A 144 -16.11 -9.27 20.11
CA LYS A 144 -14.82 -9.19 20.83
C LYS A 144 -13.79 -10.15 20.26
N GLU A 145 -14.22 -11.32 19.81
CA GLU A 145 -13.37 -12.34 19.19
C GLU A 145 -12.85 -11.83 17.83
N GLN A 146 -13.73 -11.31 16.97
CA GLN A 146 -13.35 -10.72 15.68
C GLN A 146 -12.38 -9.54 15.88
N ALA A 147 -12.64 -8.68 16.86
CA ALA A 147 -11.77 -7.56 17.19
C ALA A 147 -10.38 -8.03 17.65
N LYS A 148 -10.31 -9.06 18.51
CA LYS A 148 -9.05 -9.63 18.99
C LYS A 148 -8.23 -10.23 17.85
N ASP A 149 -8.87 -11.00 16.96
CA ASP A 149 -8.20 -11.61 15.81
C ASP A 149 -7.61 -10.52 14.90
N LEU A 150 -8.40 -9.47 14.58
CA LEU A 150 -7.94 -8.36 13.74
C LEU A 150 -6.81 -7.55 14.38
N MET A 151 -6.79 -7.37 15.70
CA MET A 151 -5.68 -6.67 16.35
C MET A 151 -4.39 -7.49 16.32
N SER A 152 -4.46 -8.82 16.53
CA SER A 152 -3.30 -9.69 16.37
C SER A 152 -2.75 -9.64 14.94
N ILE A 153 -3.64 -9.70 13.93
CA ILE A 153 -3.27 -9.59 12.52
C ILE A 153 -2.67 -8.21 12.20
N ASN A 154 -3.17 -7.13 12.83
CA ASN A 154 -2.59 -5.79 12.70
C ASN A 154 -1.14 -5.75 13.16
N ASP A 155 -0.85 -6.33 14.32
CA ASP A 155 0.50 -6.39 14.89
C ASP A 155 1.46 -7.15 13.95
N ASP A 156 1.00 -8.26 13.35
CA ASP A 156 1.77 -9.03 12.37
C ASP A 156 2.05 -8.23 11.10
N VAL A 157 1.05 -7.51 10.55
CA VAL A 157 1.21 -6.63 9.38
C VAL A 157 2.21 -5.52 9.66
N GLU A 158 2.09 -4.85 10.82
CA GLU A 158 3.02 -3.80 11.24
C GLU A 158 4.45 -4.35 11.34
N SER A 159 4.62 -5.51 11.96
CA SER A 159 5.92 -6.16 12.09
C SER A 159 6.54 -6.47 10.73
N ILE A 160 5.80 -7.09 9.81
CA ILE A 160 6.26 -7.41 8.46
C ILE A 160 6.69 -6.13 7.71
N TYR A 161 5.88 -5.09 7.72
CA TYR A 161 6.18 -3.85 6.99
C TYR A 161 7.34 -3.08 7.61
N ARG A 162 7.48 -3.12 8.93
CA ARG A 162 8.64 -2.53 9.62
C ARG A 162 9.94 -3.21 9.19
N HIS A 163 10.00 -4.54 9.17
CA HIS A 163 11.19 -5.28 8.73
C HIS A 163 11.49 -5.03 7.25
N ILE A 164 10.47 -5.01 6.38
CA ILE A 164 10.67 -4.66 4.96
C ILE A 164 11.26 -3.26 4.82
N ASN A 165 10.71 -2.26 5.49
CA ASN A 165 11.21 -0.89 5.45
C ASN A 165 12.64 -0.77 5.98
N GLN A 166 12.97 -1.49 7.04
CA GLN A 166 14.33 -1.55 7.58
C GLN A 166 15.31 -2.07 6.53
N MET A 167 15.03 -3.25 5.94
CA MET A 167 15.86 -3.84 4.88
C MET A 167 16.04 -2.89 3.69
N LEU A 168 14.97 -2.20 3.26
CA LEU A 168 15.03 -1.27 2.14
C LEU A 168 15.89 -0.04 2.45
N ARG A 169 15.83 0.48 3.66
CA ARG A 169 16.61 1.67 4.08
C ARG A 169 18.08 1.34 4.25
N ASP A 170 18.38 0.21 4.91
CA ASP A 170 19.74 -0.20 5.22
C ASP A 170 20.43 -0.84 4.01
N GLY A 171 19.66 -1.30 3.03
CA GLY A 171 20.16 -2.05 1.88
C GLY A 171 20.64 -3.45 2.27
N ASP A 172 20.28 -3.94 3.44
CA ASP A 172 20.61 -5.28 3.93
C ASP A 172 19.40 -6.19 3.82
N PHE A 173 19.52 -7.28 3.06
CA PHE A 173 18.47 -8.26 2.79
C PHE A 173 18.74 -9.61 3.46
N SER A 174 19.58 -9.65 4.48
CA SER A 174 19.90 -10.88 5.22
C SER A 174 18.68 -11.50 5.89
N GLU A 175 17.67 -10.70 6.26
CA GLU A 175 16.47 -11.15 6.97
C GLU A 175 15.28 -11.49 6.05
N ILE A 176 15.47 -11.61 4.73
CA ILE A 176 14.37 -11.92 3.79
C ILE A 176 13.60 -13.18 4.21
N GLU A 177 14.30 -14.27 4.56
CA GLU A 177 13.65 -15.54 4.92
C GLU A 177 12.82 -15.43 6.21
N MET A 178 13.27 -14.61 7.17
CA MET A 178 12.48 -14.31 8.36
C MET A 178 11.17 -13.59 8.01
N VAL A 179 11.23 -12.56 7.17
CA VAL A 179 10.04 -11.83 6.73
C VAL A 179 9.08 -12.72 5.96
N LEU A 180 9.60 -13.62 5.11
CA LEU A 180 8.76 -14.58 4.40
C LEU A 180 8.08 -15.57 5.36
N THR A 181 8.77 -15.99 6.43
CA THR A 181 8.21 -16.84 7.48
C THR A 181 7.09 -16.11 8.24
N LEU A 182 7.30 -14.86 8.65
CA LEU A 182 6.28 -14.04 9.31
C LEU A 182 5.03 -13.84 8.42
N ARG A 183 5.24 -13.62 7.11
CA ARG A 183 4.16 -13.52 6.15
C ARG A 183 3.35 -14.82 6.04
N ASP A 184 4.01 -15.96 5.98
CA ASP A 184 3.34 -17.25 5.85
C ASP A 184 2.56 -17.58 7.15
N GLN A 185 3.09 -17.26 8.31
CA GLN A 185 2.37 -17.33 9.60
C GLN A 185 1.14 -16.43 9.63
N LEU A 186 1.26 -15.18 9.15
CA LEU A 186 0.11 -14.28 9.00
C LEU A 186 -0.98 -14.90 8.10
N PHE A 187 -0.60 -15.53 6.99
CA PHE A 187 -1.58 -16.16 6.10
C PHE A 187 -2.27 -17.36 6.72
N GLU A 188 -1.58 -18.13 7.55
CA GLU A 188 -2.17 -19.21 8.33
C GLU A 188 -3.16 -18.65 9.37
N SER A 189 -2.77 -17.62 10.13
CA SER A 189 -3.64 -16.94 11.09
C SER A 189 -4.91 -16.41 10.43
N ILE A 190 -4.79 -15.78 9.24
CA ILE A 190 -5.95 -15.30 8.47
C ILE A 190 -6.84 -16.49 8.03
N ALA A 191 -6.25 -17.58 7.56
CA ALA A 191 -7.03 -18.76 7.13
C ALA A 191 -7.79 -19.39 8.30
N GLU A 192 -7.20 -19.49 9.47
CA GLU A 192 -7.86 -19.97 10.68
C GLU A 192 -8.97 -19.04 11.16
N ALA A 193 -8.75 -17.72 11.11
CA ALA A 193 -9.76 -16.71 11.43
C ALA A 193 -10.98 -16.81 10.50
N ILE A 194 -10.76 -16.97 9.19
CA ILE A 194 -11.83 -17.19 8.20
C ILE A 194 -12.61 -18.48 8.52
N LYS A 195 -11.90 -19.59 8.78
CA LYS A 195 -12.53 -20.88 9.11
C LYS A 195 -13.39 -20.77 10.37
N SER A 196 -12.88 -20.12 11.40
CA SER A 196 -13.59 -19.90 12.66
C SER A 196 -14.85 -19.06 12.45
N GLU A 197 -14.79 -18.02 11.62
CA GLU A 197 -15.96 -17.20 11.29
C GLU A 197 -17.03 -17.97 10.53
N LEU A 198 -16.64 -18.79 9.56
CA LEU A 198 -17.56 -19.64 8.82
C LEU A 198 -18.28 -20.63 9.76
N SER A 199 -17.60 -21.16 10.79
CA SER A 199 -18.23 -21.98 11.81
C SER A 199 -19.26 -21.19 12.63
N ARG A 200 -18.92 -19.96 13.07
CA ARG A 200 -19.84 -19.08 13.79
C ARG A 200 -21.09 -18.73 12.97
N ILE A 201 -20.93 -18.50 11.68
CA ILE A 201 -22.06 -18.26 10.75
C ILE A 201 -22.96 -19.49 10.68
N ASN A 202 -22.41 -20.68 10.49
CA ASN A 202 -23.17 -21.94 10.40
C ASN A 202 -23.95 -22.25 11.68
N GLU A 203 -23.42 -21.85 12.83
CA GLU A 203 -24.05 -22.03 14.14
C GLU A 203 -25.02 -20.88 14.50
N ALA A 204 -25.29 -19.95 13.57
CA ALA A 204 -26.12 -18.76 13.76
C ALA A 204 -25.68 -17.88 14.97
N ARG A 205 -24.38 -17.89 15.30
CA ARG A 205 -23.78 -17.14 16.40
C ARG A 205 -23.10 -15.84 16.00
N SER A 206 -23.28 -15.41 14.76
CA SER A 206 -22.67 -14.16 14.26
C SER A 206 -23.66 -13.30 13.49
N ASN A 207 -23.47 -11.98 13.54
CA ASN A 207 -24.23 -11.03 12.74
C ASN A 207 -23.71 -11.04 11.30
N THR A 208 -24.60 -11.23 10.32
CA THR A 208 -24.25 -11.36 8.91
C THR A 208 -23.45 -10.15 8.38
N LYS A 209 -23.85 -8.92 8.76
CA LYS A 209 -23.17 -7.71 8.27
C LYS A 209 -21.79 -7.53 8.89
N ALA A 210 -21.65 -7.80 10.19
CA ALA A 210 -20.38 -7.81 10.89
C ALA A 210 -19.44 -8.88 10.32
N SER A 211 -19.94 -10.11 10.07
CA SER A 211 -19.18 -11.19 9.45
C SER A 211 -18.69 -10.82 8.04
N MET A 212 -19.52 -10.19 7.22
CA MET A 212 -19.11 -9.73 5.88
C MET A 212 -17.98 -8.71 5.95
N LEU A 213 -18.06 -7.72 6.85
CA LEU A 213 -16.99 -6.75 7.05
C LEU A 213 -15.71 -7.46 7.50
N TYR A 214 -15.80 -8.33 8.51
CA TYR A 214 -14.68 -9.07 9.07
C TYR A 214 -13.96 -9.90 8.00
N LEU A 215 -14.69 -10.71 7.22
CA LEU A 215 -14.14 -11.53 6.15
C LEU A 215 -13.53 -10.67 5.02
N THR A 216 -14.13 -9.51 4.72
CA THR A 216 -13.56 -8.55 3.76
C THR A 216 -12.22 -8.02 4.24
N ILE A 217 -12.13 -7.58 5.51
CA ILE A 217 -10.88 -7.09 6.09
C ILE A 217 -9.80 -8.18 6.03
N LEU A 218 -10.10 -9.41 6.43
CA LEU A 218 -9.15 -10.53 6.40
C LEU A 218 -8.61 -10.79 4.99
N THR A 219 -9.53 -10.87 4.01
CA THR A 219 -9.16 -11.14 2.62
C THR A 219 -8.29 -10.03 2.03
N GLU A 220 -8.67 -8.78 2.24
CA GLU A 220 -7.91 -7.66 1.71
C GLU A 220 -6.59 -7.43 2.46
N THR A 221 -6.50 -7.78 3.75
CA THR A 221 -5.22 -7.80 4.48
C THR A 221 -4.26 -8.80 3.86
N LYS A 222 -4.73 -10.00 3.51
CA LYS A 222 -3.92 -10.98 2.78
C LYS A 222 -3.45 -10.42 1.43
N ASN A 223 -4.34 -9.78 0.65
CA ASN A 223 -4.02 -9.17 -0.64
C ASN A 223 -2.96 -8.05 -0.48
N MET A 224 -3.07 -7.24 0.57
CA MET A 224 -2.13 -6.15 0.87
C MET A 224 -0.69 -6.64 1.08
N VAL A 225 -0.51 -7.83 1.66
CA VAL A 225 0.82 -8.40 1.98
C VAL A 225 1.30 -9.42 0.93
N LEU A 226 0.41 -9.92 0.06
CA LEU A 226 0.66 -11.06 -0.83
C LEU A 226 1.92 -10.91 -1.70
N GLN A 227 2.14 -9.74 -2.26
CA GLN A 227 3.23 -9.48 -3.22
C GLN A 227 4.56 -9.05 -2.57
N SER A 228 4.65 -9.04 -1.24
CA SER A 228 5.85 -8.57 -0.51
C SER A 228 7.13 -9.33 -0.89
N ARG A 229 7.03 -10.63 -1.24
CA ARG A 229 8.15 -11.42 -1.76
C ARG A 229 8.70 -10.86 -3.08
N ASN A 230 7.83 -10.50 -4.00
CA ASN A 230 8.23 -9.96 -5.30
C ASN A 230 8.85 -8.56 -5.14
N LEU A 231 8.31 -7.74 -4.25
CA LEU A 231 8.89 -6.47 -3.87
C LEU A 231 10.33 -6.64 -3.35
N LEU A 232 10.53 -7.51 -2.36
CA LEU A 232 11.85 -7.75 -1.76
C LEU A 232 12.87 -8.26 -2.79
N LYS A 233 12.48 -9.21 -3.65
CA LYS A 233 13.34 -9.71 -4.73
C LYS A 233 13.72 -8.61 -5.72
N SER A 234 12.78 -7.76 -6.10
CA SER A 234 13.03 -6.65 -7.02
C SER A 234 13.99 -5.63 -6.42
N GLN A 235 13.81 -5.28 -5.15
CA GLN A 235 14.69 -4.34 -4.45
C GLN A 235 16.09 -4.92 -4.23
N GLN A 236 16.21 -6.20 -3.87
CA GLN A 236 17.50 -6.89 -3.77
C GLN A 236 18.25 -6.91 -5.11
N TYR A 237 17.51 -7.11 -6.22
CA TYR A 237 18.10 -7.03 -7.57
C TYR A 237 18.68 -5.65 -7.83
N PHE A 238 17.96 -4.57 -7.55
CA PHE A 238 18.44 -3.20 -7.76
C PHE A 238 19.73 -2.91 -7.00
N LEU A 239 19.88 -3.44 -5.80
CA LEU A 239 21.11 -3.25 -5.03
C LEU A 239 22.31 -4.01 -5.60
N LYS A 240 22.09 -5.26 -6.04
CA LYS A 240 23.16 -6.09 -6.61
C LYS A 240 23.70 -5.56 -7.94
N HIS A 241 22.86 -4.86 -8.71
CA HIS A 241 23.20 -4.39 -10.07
C HIS A 241 23.47 -2.88 -10.13
N ARG A 242 23.72 -2.25 -8.99
CA ARG A 242 24.25 -0.88 -8.96
C ARG A 242 25.66 -0.87 -9.57
N THR A 243 25.78 -0.30 -10.76
CA THR A 243 27.05 -0.11 -11.45
C THR A 243 27.79 1.07 -10.84
N GLY A 244 28.73 0.80 -9.95
CA GLY A 244 29.67 1.80 -9.40
C GLY A 244 30.39 1.26 -8.15
N PRO A 245 31.65 1.67 -7.87
CA PRO A 245 32.33 1.23 -6.66
C PRO A 245 31.56 1.70 -5.44
N GLN A 246 31.08 0.74 -4.67
CA GLN A 246 30.37 0.97 -3.41
C GLN A 246 31.25 1.73 -2.42
N LYS A 247 31.08 3.04 -2.31
CA LYS A 247 31.47 3.76 -1.10
C LYS A 247 30.26 3.80 -0.18
N TRP A 248 30.16 2.80 0.67
CA TRP A 248 29.33 2.89 1.85
C TRP A 248 29.94 3.94 2.77
N ILE A 249 29.30 5.07 2.89
CA ILE A 249 29.66 6.06 3.92
C ILE A 249 29.21 5.45 5.25
N LYS A 250 30.21 5.26 6.14
CA LYS A 250 30.04 4.84 7.53
C LYS A 250 29.20 5.85 8.31
#